data_b14eb6dc4361a6eee53c166b636c2cc9
#
_entry.id   b14eb6dc4361a6eee53c166b636c2cc9
#
_cell.length_a   1.000
_cell.length_b   1.000
_cell.length_c   1.000
_cell.angle_alpha   90.00
_cell.angle_beta   90.00
_cell.angle_gamma   90.00
#
_symmetry.space_group_name_H-M   'P 1'
#
loop_
_entity.id
_entity.type
_entity.pdbx_description
1 polymer ?
#
loop_
_entity_poly.entity_id
_entity_poly.type
_entity_poly.pdbx_seq_one_letter_code
_entity_poly.pdbx_strand_id
1 'polypeptide(L)'
;MVYVQGGTLMQGSREVTLSDFELGKYPVTQALWEAVMGEGSNPSHFQGPRRPVERVSWYNVVAFCNRLNALVDINQVCYFSDDKCTQPYGLEGELSVAGSVHYKPTLGAFRLPTEAEWEYAAKGGKYQCEVEYAGSDRLRDVAWFTDNSSEESQPIGLLQPNALGLYDLCGNVYEWCWCDFEKKPPDTTTQNAIGVNKILKGGAWISYAKHCQISKYFSNNPFNRHYNYFGFRLARHFTL
;
A
#
# COMPACT_ATOMS: atom_id res chain seq x y z
N MET A 1 9.68 -8.37 -4.06
CA MET A 1 8.72 -7.78 -5.00
C MET A 1 8.24 -8.88 -5.97
N VAL A 2 7.04 -8.74 -6.52
CA VAL A 2 6.46 -9.63 -7.53
C VAL A 2 6.19 -8.80 -8.78
N TYR A 3 6.68 -9.27 -9.92
CA TYR A 3 6.42 -8.64 -11.21
C TYR A 3 4.96 -8.82 -11.62
N VAL A 4 4.32 -7.74 -12.03
CA VAL A 4 2.95 -7.70 -12.52
C VAL A 4 2.97 -7.12 -13.93
N GLN A 5 2.74 -7.98 -14.92
CA GLN A 5 2.59 -7.53 -16.29
C GLN A 5 1.39 -6.59 -16.40
N GLY A 6 1.60 -5.45 -17.03
CA GLY A 6 0.55 -4.46 -17.26
C GLY A 6 -0.60 -5.01 -18.10
N GLY A 7 -1.67 -4.25 -18.15
CA GLY A 7 -2.89 -4.63 -18.86
C GLY A 7 -4.03 -3.68 -18.52
N THR A 8 -5.26 -4.13 -18.73
CA THR A 8 -6.46 -3.33 -18.56
C THR A 8 -7.29 -3.82 -17.38
N LEU A 9 -7.74 -2.89 -16.55
CA LEU A 9 -8.65 -3.12 -15.43
C LEU A 9 -9.96 -2.36 -15.66
N MET A 10 -11.09 -3.04 -15.51
CA MET A 10 -12.38 -2.38 -15.35
C MET A 10 -12.59 -2.00 -13.88
N GLN A 11 -12.52 -0.72 -13.57
CA GLN A 11 -12.78 -0.17 -12.24
C GLN A 11 -14.16 0.52 -12.24
N GLY A 12 -15.20 -0.24 -11.85
CA GLY A 12 -16.59 0.15 -12.08
C GLY A 12 -16.88 0.22 -13.59
N SER A 13 -17.35 1.37 -14.06
CA SER A 13 -17.61 1.64 -15.50
C SER A 13 -16.40 2.19 -16.26
N ARG A 14 -15.26 2.35 -15.59
CA ARG A 14 -14.07 2.97 -16.17
C ARG A 14 -13.02 1.93 -16.53
N GLU A 15 -12.49 2.01 -17.73
CA GLU A 15 -11.32 1.27 -18.17
C GLU A 15 -10.03 2.02 -17.79
N VAL A 16 -9.10 1.31 -17.12
CA VAL A 16 -7.79 1.84 -16.71
C VAL A 16 -6.71 0.95 -17.30
N THR A 17 -5.82 1.52 -18.09
CA THR A 17 -4.65 0.83 -18.62
C THR A 17 -3.47 1.03 -17.66
N LEU A 18 -2.80 -0.06 -17.34
CA LEU A 18 -1.66 -0.11 -16.42
C LEU A 18 -0.41 -0.57 -17.19
N SER A 19 0.69 0.13 -16.98
CA SER A 19 2.02 -0.32 -17.40
C SER A 19 2.52 -1.45 -16.49
N ASP A 20 3.60 -2.11 -16.88
CA ASP A 20 4.28 -3.09 -16.03
C ASP A 20 4.77 -2.45 -14.73
N PHE A 21 4.63 -3.18 -13.64
CA PHE A 21 5.09 -2.74 -12.31
C PHE A 21 5.46 -3.93 -11.43
N GLU A 22 6.06 -3.66 -10.31
CA GLU A 22 6.22 -4.66 -9.25
C GLU A 22 5.41 -4.26 -8.02
N LEU A 23 4.88 -5.27 -7.33
CA LEU A 23 4.15 -5.11 -6.08
C LEU A 23 4.81 -5.92 -4.96
N GLY A 24 4.81 -5.39 -3.76
CA GLY A 24 5.29 -6.08 -2.57
C GLY A 24 4.56 -7.42 -2.39
N LYS A 25 5.30 -8.52 -2.30
CA LYS A 25 4.74 -9.86 -2.07
C LYS A 25 3.86 -9.90 -0.82
N TYR A 26 4.23 -9.10 0.18
CA TYR A 26 3.59 -8.96 1.48
C TYR A 26 3.40 -7.48 1.81
N PRO A 27 2.53 -7.14 2.77
CA PRO A 27 2.58 -5.86 3.46
C PRO A 27 3.96 -5.61 4.08
N VAL A 28 4.35 -4.35 4.25
CA VAL A 28 5.62 -3.98 4.91
C VAL A 28 5.58 -4.47 6.36
N THR A 29 6.61 -5.21 6.74
CA THR A 29 6.73 -5.77 8.10
C THR A 29 7.33 -4.77 9.07
N GLN A 30 7.12 -5.01 10.37
CA GLN A 30 7.74 -4.23 11.44
C GLN A 30 9.27 -4.28 11.37
N ALA A 31 9.84 -5.45 11.07
CA ALA A 31 11.30 -5.57 10.90
C ALA A 31 11.83 -4.70 9.74
N LEU A 32 11.13 -4.67 8.60
CA LEU A 32 11.53 -3.81 7.47
C LEU A 32 11.34 -2.32 7.82
N TRP A 33 10.26 -2.00 8.55
CA TRP A 33 10.05 -0.63 9.03
C TRP A 33 11.23 -0.15 9.88
N GLU A 34 11.64 -0.90 10.90
CA GLU A 34 12.76 -0.53 11.77
C GLU A 34 14.09 -0.47 11.02
N ALA A 35 14.32 -1.37 10.05
CA ALA A 35 15.52 -1.33 9.22
C ALA A 35 15.66 -0.03 8.41
N VAL A 36 14.53 0.61 8.04
CA VAL A 36 14.51 1.84 7.25
C VAL A 36 14.38 3.09 8.12
N MET A 37 13.54 3.03 9.16
CA MET A 37 13.18 4.20 9.97
C MET A 37 14.04 4.33 11.24
N GLY A 38 14.84 3.31 11.55
CA GLY A 38 15.70 3.23 12.72
C GLY A 38 15.15 2.32 13.81
N GLU A 39 16.03 1.78 14.62
CA GLU A 39 15.71 0.93 15.76
C GLU A 39 14.77 1.66 16.74
N GLY A 40 13.76 0.95 17.25
CA GLY A 40 12.77 1.51 18.18
C GLY A 40 11.73 2.43 17.53
N SER A 41 11.74 2.60 16.20
CA SER A 41 10.77 3.43 15.48
C SER A 41 9.42 2.75 15.25
N ASN A 42 9.28 1.45 15.57
CA ASN A 42 8.07 0.66 15.32
C ASN A 42 6.87 1.18 16.11
N PRO A 43 5.83 1.76 15.47
CA PRO A 43 4.68 2.33 16.15
C PRO A 43 3.59 1.31 16.45
N SER A 44 3.74 0.06 15.99
CA SER A 44 2.69 -0.94 15.97
C SER A 44 2.20 -1.31 17.36
N HIS A 45 0.91 -1.59 17.47
CA HIS A 45 0.29 -2.08 18.70
C HIS A 45 0.59 -3.57 18.92
N PHE A 46 0.35 -4.38 17.90
CA PHE A 46 0.64 -5.82 17.94
C PHE A 46 2.09 -6.05 17.52
N GLN A 47 2.94 -6.44 18.47
CA GLN A 47 4.38 -6.56 18.24
C GLN A 47 4.77 -7.89 17.60
N GLY A 48 5.72 -7.85 16.67
CA GLY A 48 6.32 -9.04 16.06
C GLY A 48 7.02 -8.73 14.73
N PRO A 49 8.27 -9.15 14.53
CA PRO A 49 9.08 -8.73 13.38
C PRO A 49 8.48 -9.13 12.03
N ARG A 50 7.66 -10.19 12.00
CA ARG A 50 6.97 -10.67 10.80
C ARG A 50 5.51 -10.19 10.69
N ARG A 51 5.00 -9.42 11.64
CA ARG A 51 3.68 -8.79 11.52
C ARG A 51 3.77 -7.58 10.60
N PRO A 52 2.69 -7.19 9.89
CA PRO A 52 2.63 -5.91 9.20
C PRO A 52 2.90 -4.77 10.18
N VAL A 53 3.60 -3.73 9.73
CA VAL A 53 3.62 -2.48 10.47
C VAL A 53 2.23 -1.84 10.40
N GLU A 54 1.73 -1.34 11.54
CA GLU A 54 0.47 -0.62 11.65
C GLU A 54 0.65 0.65 12.51
N ARG A 55 -0.40 1.46 12.69
CA ARG A 55 -0.33 2.80 13.29
C ARG A 55 0.59 3.75 12.53
N VAL A 56 0.59 3.64 11.23
CA VAL A 56 1.32 4.51 10.32
C VAL A 56 0.34 5.39 9.55
N SER A 57 0.61 6.70 9.52
CA SER A 57 -0.14 7.63 8.68
C SER A 57 0.30 7.50 7.22
N TRP A 58 -0.50 7.99 6.29
CA TRP A 58 -0.13 8.05 4.87
C TRP A 58 1.18 8.84 4.68
N TYR A 59 1.36 9.93 5.42
CA TYR A 59 2.59 10.73 5.39
C TYR A 59 3.81 9.96 5.91
N ASN A 60 3.66 9.14 6.96
CA ASN A 60 4.73 8.26 7.44
C ASN A 60 5.15 7.27 6.36
N VAL A 61 4.18 6.71 5.63
CA VAL A 61 4.44 5.73 4.56
C VAL A 61 5.17 6.37 3.38
N VAL A 62 4.77 7.57 2.97
CA VAL A 62 5.45 8.32 1.90
C VAL A 62 6.92 8.62 2.28
N ALA A 63 7.15 9.06 3.52
CA ALA A 63 8.51 9.28 4.02
C ALA A 63 9.32 7.97 4.09
N PHE A 64 8.69 6.87 4.52
CA PHE A 64 9.31 5.55 4.50
C PHE A 64 9.79 5.15 3.09
N CYS A 65 8.95 5.33 2.06
CA CYS A 65 9.32 5.05 0.68
C CYS A 65 10.57 5.83 0.25
N ASN A 66 10.61 7.12 0.55
CA ASN A 66 11.76 7.96 0.22
C ASN A 66 13.03 7.56 0.99
N ARG A 67 12.91 7.25 2.28
CA ARG A 67 14.07 6.76 3.08
C ARG A 67 14.59 5.44 2.56
N LEU A 68 13.70 4.50 2.21
CA LEU A 68 14.10 3.23 1.59
C LEU A 68 14.81 3.48 0.25
N ASN A 69 14.29 4.37 -0.59
CA ASN A 69 14.91 4.74 -1.85
C ASN A 69 16.31 5.32 -1.63
N ALA A 70 16.45 6.25 -0.68
CA ALA A 70 17.74 6.87 -0.37
C ALA A 70 18.79 5.88 0.17
N LEU A 71 18.35 4.81 0.86
CA LEU A 71 19.24 3.72 1.30
C LEU A 71 19.75 2.87 0.13
N VAL A 72 18.96 2.75 -0.95
CA VAL A 72 19.33 2.00 -2.15
C VAL A 72 20.10 2.90 -3.13
N ASP A 73 19.51 4.03 -3.50
CA ASP A 73 20.09 5.06 -4.35
C ASP A 73 19.30 6.36 -4.15
N ILE A 74 19.98 7.43 -3.72
CA ILE A 74 19.35 8.74 -3.47
C ILE A 74 18.64 9.31 -4.71
N ASN A 75 19.08 8.95 -5.92
CA ASN A 75 18.44 9.39 -7.16
C ASN A 75 17.06 8.74 -7.40
N GLN A 76 16.71 7.71 -6.63
CA GLN A 76 15.42 7.04 -6.69
C GLN A 76 14.32 7.68 -5.82
N VAL A 77 14.61 8.75 -5.11
CA VAL A 77 13.59 9.51 -4.36
C VAL A 77 12.51 10.00 -5.31
N CYS A 78 11.24 9.78 -4.97
CA CYS A 78 10.11 10.03 -5.87
C CYS A 78 9.01 10.93 -5.26
N TYR A 79 9.08 11.24 -3.96
CA TYR A 79 8.13 12.12 -3.28
C TYR A 79 8.80 13.41 -2.80
N PHE A 80 8.14 14.55 -3.02
CA PHE A 80 8.72 15.88 -2.79
C PHE A 80 7.71 16.77 -2.07
N SER A 81 8.22 17.74 -1.32
CA SER A 81 7.41 18.74 -0.60
C SER A 81 7.10 19.98 -1.43
N ASP A 82 7.71 20.11 -2.60
CA ASP A 82 7.54 21.24 -3.53
C ASP A 82 7.09 20.78 -4.92
N ASP A 83 6.41 21.65 -5.64
CA ASP A 83 5.89 21.43 -6.99
C ASP A 83 6.97 21.25 -8.06
N LYS A 84 8.16 21.78 -7.81
CA LYS A 84 9.34 21.62 -8.68
C LYS A 84 10.07 20.30 -8.48
N CYS A 85 9.64 19.49 -7.50
CA CYS A 85 10.27 18.23 -7.13
C CYS A 85 11.78 18.36 -6.86
N THR A 86 12.15 19.37 -6.07
CA THR A 86 13.55 19.65 -5.69
C THR A 86 13.83 19.35 -4.23
N GLN A 87 12.80 19.34 -3.36
CA GLN A 87 12.91 19.10 -1.93
C GLN A 87 12.32 17.71 -1.58
N PRO A 88 13.14 16.67 -1.38
CA PRO A 88 12.65 15.36 -1.00
C PRO A 88 11.80 15.39 0.28
N TYR A 89 10.66 14.70 0.26
CA TYR A 89 9.78 14.63 1.41
C TYR A 89 10.28 13.63 2.44
N GLY A 90 10.39 14.03 3.70
CA GLY A 90 10.56 13.13 4.86
C GLY A 90 11.88 12.37 4.95
N LEU A 91 12.95 12.79 4.24
CA LEU A 91 14.28 12.18 4.36
C LEU A 91 14.91 12.46 5.73
N GLU A 92 14.71 13.65 6.27
CA GLU A 92 15.26 14.08 7.55
C GLU A 92 14.16 14.61 8.48
N GLY A 93 14.44 14.64 9.77
CA GLY A 93 13.58 15.22 10.79
C GLY A 93 12.37 14.37 11.20
N GLU A 94 11.47 14.99 11.97
CA GLU A 94 10.24 14.36 12.42
C GLU A 94 9.24 14.17 11.28
N LEU A 95 8.56 13.02 11.27
CA LEU A 95 7.56 12.63 10.27
C LEU A 95 6.22 13.37 10.42
N SER A 96 6.17 14.41 11.22
CA SER A 96 4.93 15.13 11.58
C SER A 96 4.58 16.28 10.64
N VAL A 97 5.38 16.56 9.64
CA VAL A 97 5.16 17.73 8.77
C VAL A 97 4.08 17.40 7.74
N ALA A 98 2.88 17.84 8.06
CA ALA A 98 1.80 17.93 7.10
C ALA A 98 2.16 18.92 5.99
N GLY A 99 2.14 18.48 4.76
CA GLY A 99 2.41 19.34 3.61
C GLY A 99 1.82 18.77 2.34
N SER A 100 1.82 19.55 1.29
CA SER A 100 1.59 19.01 -0.05
C SER A 100 2.69 18.00 -0.36
N VAL A 101 2.31 16.86 -0.91
CA VAL A 101 3.26 15.86 -1.40
C VAL A 101 3.10 15.74 -2.90
N HIS A 102 4.20 15.93 -3.61
CA HIS A 102 4.27 15.83 -5.06
C HIS A 102 4.98 14.52 -5.42
N TYR A 103 4.44 13.80 -6.38
CA TYR A 103 5.02 12.56 -6.88
C TYR A 103 5.67 12.80 -8.23
N LYS A 104 6.92 12.40 -8.34
CA LYS A 104 7.67 12.35 -9.61
C LYS A 104 7.94 10.89 -9.93
N PRO A 105 7.37 10.37 -11.03
CA PRO A 105 7.68 9.01 -11.47
C PRO A 105 9.19 8.83 -11.64
N THR A 106 9.75 7.89 -10.90
CA THR A 106 11.19 7.58 -10.93
C THR A 106 11.33 6.07 -11.11
N LEU A 107 12.09 5.68 -12.12
CA LEU A 107 12.31 4.28 -12.45
C LEU A 107 13.00 3.55 -11.30
N GLY A 108 12.47 2.39 -10.92
CA GLY A 108 13.00 1.58 -9.84
C GLY A 108 12.69 2.07 -8.42
N ALA A 109 12.11 3.28 -8.28
CA ALA A 109 11.77 3.84 -6.97
C ALA A 109 10.63 3.05 -6.30
N PHE A 110 10.81 2.75 -5.03
CA PHE A 110 9.74 2.24 -4.18
C PHE A 110 8.74 3.35 -3.87
N ARG A 111 7.48 3.02 -3.99
CA ARG A 111 6.35 3.94 -3.80
C ARG A 111 5.13 3.21 -3.26
N LEU A 112 4.07 3.94 -2.96
CA LEU A 112 2.74 3.37 -2.78
C LEU A 112 2.17 2.87 -4.12
N PRO A 113 1.40 1.77 -4.13
CA PRO A 113 0.58 1.42 -5.28
C PRO A 113 -0.54 2.45 -5.47
N THR A 114 -0.94 2.67 -6.70
CA THR A 114 -2.25 3.28 -6.98
C THR A 114 -3.36 2.29 -6.62
N GLU A 115 -4.59 2.77 -6.43
CA GLU A 115 -5.74 1.90 -6.20
C GLU A 115 -5.92 0.89 -7.34
N ALA A 116 -5.75 1.35 -8.59
CA ALA A 116 -5.90 0.51 -9.77
C ALA A 116 -4.82 -0.58 -9.86
N GLU A 117 -3.56 -0.26 -9.55
CA GLU A 117 -2.48 -1.26 -9.49
C GLU A 117 -2.73 -2.31 -8.41
N TRP A 118 -3.16 -1.84 -7.23
CA TRP A 118 -3.49 -2.73 -6.13
C TRP A 118 -4.62 -3.70 -6.51
N GLU A 119 -5.73 -3.16 -7.06
CA GLU A 119 -6.91 -3.95 -7.45
C GLU A 119 -6.60 -4.90 -8.60
N TYR A 120 -5.88 -4.45 -9.62
CA TYR A 120 -5.46 -5.28 -10.75
C TYR A 120 -4.60 -6.46 -10.28
N ALA A 121 -3.62 -6.21 -9.42
CA ALA A 121 -2.78 -7.25 -8.87
C ALA A 121 -3.57 -8.21 -7.95
N ALA A 122 -4.53 -7.70 -7.16
CA ALA A 122 -5.39 -8.51 -6.31
C ALA A 122 -6.26 -9.49 -7.13
N LYS A 123 -6.75 -9.06 -8.30
CA LYS A 123 -7.46 -9.92 -9.27
C LYS A 123 -6.57 -10.92 -10.00
N GLY A 124 -5.27 -10.93 -9.73
CA GLY A 124 -4.32 -11.84 -10.39
C GLY A 124 -3.68 -11.27 -11.66
N GLY A 125 -3.70 -9.95 -11.86
CA GLY A 125 -3.08 -9.28 -12.99
C GLY A 125 -3.69 -9.73 -14.32
N LYS A 126 -2.87 -10.16 -15.28
CA LYS A 126 -3.32 -10.65 -16.59
C LYS A 126 -4.24 -11.88 -16.54
N TYR A 127 -4.23 -12.63 -15.43
CA TYR A 127 -5.10 -13.82 -15.28
C TYR A 127 -6.53 -13.44 -14.96
N GLN A 128 -6.77 -12.24 -14.43
CA GLN A 128 -8.09 -11.66 -14.13
C GLN A 128 -9.08 -12.68 -13.54
N CYS A 129 -8.67 -13.32 -12.44
CA CYS A 129 -9.50 -14.30 -11.77
C CYS A 129 -10.80 -13.62 -11.31
N GLU A 130 -11.93 -14.15 -11.74
CA GLU A 130 -13.26 -13.72 -11.28
C GLU A 130 -13.55 -14.31 -9.91
N VAL A 131 -12.87 -13.78 -8.89
CA VAL A 131 -13.03 -14.19 -7.49
C VAL A 131 -13.37 -12.95 -6.64
N GLU A 132 -14.10 -13.18 -5.58
CA GLU A 132 -14.52 -12.11 -4.67
C GLU A 132 -13.35 -11.58 -3.83
N TYR A 133 -12.44 -12.49 -3.43
CA TYR A 133 -11.26 -12.20 -2.62
C TYR A 133 -9.98 -12.59 -3.37
N ALA A 134 -8.87 -11.99 -3.04
CA ALA A 134 -7.62 -12.18 -3.75
C ALA A 134 -7.08 -13.62 -3.63
N GLY A 135 -7.45 -14.47 -4.58
CA GLY A 135 -7.03 -15.85 -4.70
C GLY A 135 -8.09 -16.90 -4.35
N SER A 136 -9.26 -16.54 -3.82
CA SER A 136 -10.33 -17.49 -3.47
C SER A 136 -11.69 -16.80 -3.34
N ASP A 137 -12.78 -17.57 -3.53
CA ASP A 137 -14.13 -17.15 -3.13
C ASP A 137 -14.42 -17.45 -1.65
N ARG A 138 -13.52 -18.14 -0.97
CA ARG A 138 -13.60 -18.42 0.46
C ARG A 138 -12.61 -17.53 1.22
N LEU A 139 -13.12 -16.49 1.87
CA LEU A 139 -12.30 -15.49 2.56
C LEU A 139 -11.30 -16.10 3.57
N ARG A 140 -11.72 -17.16 4.31
CA ARG A 140 -10.86 -17.83 5.32
C ARG A 140 -9.58 -18.44 4.74
N ASP A 141 -9.56 -18.72 3.44
CA ASP A 141 -8.38 -19.32 2.81
C ASP A 141 -7.27 -18.29 2.57
N VAL A 142 -7.63 -17.00 2.44
CA VAL A 142 -6.76 -15.92 1.96
C VAL A 142 -6.66 -14.71 2.90
N ALA A 143 -7.48 -14.65 3.96
CA ALA A 143 -7.59 -13.44 4.79
C ALA A 143 -7.68 -13.72 6.30
N TRP A 144 -7.01 -12.86 7.07
CA TRP A 144 -7.23 -12.67 8.48
C TRP A 144 -8.25 -11.54 8.68
N PHE A 145 -9.43 -11.87 9.22
CA PHE A 145 -10.54 -10.94 9.41
C PHE A 145 -11.25 -11.24 10.74
N THR A 146 -12.33 -10.55 11.07
CA THR A 146 -12.96 -10.61 12.40
C THR A 146 -13.26 -12.03 12.89
N ASP A 147 -13.56 -12.98 11.99
CA ASP A 147 -13.96 -14.34 12.39
C ASP A 147 -12.78 -15.31 12.64
N ASN A 148 -11.54 -14.93 12.29
CA ASN A 148 -10.39 -15.84 12.39
C ASN A 148 -9.07 -15.19 12.82
N SER A 149 -9.05 -13.89 13.02
CA SER A 149 -7.84 -13.12 13.35
C SER A 149 -7.40 -13.21 14.80
N SER A 150 -8.26 -13.69 15.71
CA SER A 150 -8.07 -13.63 17.18
C SER A 150 -7.89 -12.20 17.69
N GLU A 151 -8.61 -11.24 17.08
CA GLU A 151 -8.61 -9.80 17.42
C GLU A 151 -7.25 -9.11 17.30
N GLU A 152 -6.36 -9.63 16.44
CA GLU A 152 -5.04 -9.04 16.20
C GLU A 152 -4.55 -9.20 14.77
N SER A 153 -3.60 -8.36 14.33
CA SER A 153 -2.88 -8.59 13.07
C SER A 153 -2.04 -9.85 13.17
N GLN A 154 -1.87 -10.58 12.08
CA GLN A 154 -1.14 -11.85 12.04
C GLN A 154 0.19 -11.71 11.29
N PRO A 155 1.18 -12.57 11.54
CA PRO A 155 2.38 -12.62 10.72
C PRO A 155 2.05 -12.82 9.24
N ILE A 156 2.82 -12.16 8.38
CA ILE A 156 2.59 -12.19 6.93
C ILE A 156 2.75 -13.59 6.33
N GLY A 157 1.98 -13.89 5.26
CA GLY A 157 2.19 -15.04 4.39
C GLY A 157 1.80 -16.39 4.99
N LEU A 158 0.89 -16.43 5.95
CA LEU A 158 0.43 -17.67 6.59
C LEU A 158 -0.75 -18.32 5.88
N LEU A 159 -1.49 -17.57 5.07
CA LEU A 159 -2.64 -18.06 4.29
C LEU A 159 -2.25 -18.22 2.82
N GLN A 160 -3.22 -18.59 1.96
CA GLN A 160 -2.95 -18.81 0.55
C GLN A 160 -2.70 -17.48 -0.21
N PRO A 161 -1.79 -17.48 -1.18
CA PRO A 161 -1.60 -16.35 -2.07
C PRO A 161 -2.62 -16.34 -3.21
N ASN A 162 -2.70 -15.21 -3.92
CA ASN A 162 -3.40 -15.17 -5.19
C ASN A 162 -2.57 -15.78 -6.35
N ALA A 163 -3.10 -15.76 -7.58
CA ALA A 163 -2.46 -16.32 -8.77
C ALA A 163 -1.08 -15.72 -9.12
N LEU A 164 -0.75 -14.53 -8.61
CA LEU A 164 0.57 -13.90 -8.74
C LEU A 164 1.53 -14.26 -7.61
N GLY A 165 1.10 -15.01 -6.61
CA GLY A 165 1.90 -15.29 -5.41
C GLY A 165 1.95 -14.14 -4.41
N LEU A 166 0.97 -13.22 -4.45
CA LEU A 166 0.80 -12.11 -3.51
C LEU A 166 -0.06 -12.56 -2.33
N TYR A 167 0.38 -12.25 -1.13
CA TYR A 167 -0.25 -12.65 0.14
C TYR A 167 -0.91 -11.46 0.84
N ASP A 168 -1.84 -11.76 1.74
CA ASP A 168 -2.44 -10.79 2.67
C ASP A 168 -3.06 -9.57 1.95
N LEU A 169 -3.55 -9.76 0.71
CA LEU A 169 -4.28 -8.71 -0.02
C LEU A 169 -5.70 -8.53 0.49
N CYS A 170 -6.22 -9.51 1.22
CA CYS A 170 -7.50 -9.42 1.91
C CYS A 170 -7.26 -9.62 3.41
N GLY A 171 -7.84 -8.76 4.26
CA GLY A 171 -7.68 -8.82 5.71
C GLY A 171 -6.29 -8.39 6.21
N ASN A 172 -5.93 -8.82 7.40
CA ASN A 172 -4.73 -8.49 8.16
C ASN A 172 -4.64 -6.99 8.47
N VAL A 173 -4.19 -6.15 7.53
CA VAL A 173 -4.22 -4.68 7.64
C VAL A 173 -4.78 -4.04 6.37
N TYR A 174 -5.54 -2.96 6.52
CA TYR A 174 -5.84 -2.07 5.41
C TYR A 174 -4.55 -1.47 4.86
N GLU A 175 -4.45 -1.31 3.56
CA GLU A 175 -3.24 -0.84 2.89
C GLU A 175 -3.46 0.52 2.24
N TRP A 176 -2.67 1.51 2.68
CA TRP A 176 -2.65 2.83 2.07
C TRP A 176 -2.28 2.77 0.59
N CYS A 177 -3.05 3.51 -0.24
CA CYS A 177 -2.76 3.73 -1.65
C CYS A 177 -2.39 5.20 -1.91
N TRP A 178 -1.79 5.45 -3.08
CA TRP A 178 -1.39 6.80 -3.51
C TRP A 178 -2.59 7.69 -3.90
N CYS A 179 -3.79 7.16 -4.15
CA CYS A 179 -4.92 7.91 -4.69
C CYS A 179 -5.68 8.73 -3.64
N ASP A 180 -6.16 9.91 -4.06
CA ASP A 180 -7.13 10.71 -3.33
C ASP A 180 -8.54 10.15 -3.56
N PHE A 181 -9.35 10.12 -2.50
CA PHE A 181 -10.74 9.67 -2.58
C PHE A 181 -11.58 10.48 -3.56
N GLU A 182 -11.32 11.79 -3.69
CA GLU A 182 -12.11 12.72 -4.52
C GLU A 182 -11.58 12.92 -5.93
N LYS A 183 -10.38 12.45 -6.24
CA LYS A 183 -9.74 12.64 -7.54
C LYS A 183 -9.68 11.36 -8.34
N LYS A 184 -10.09 11.44 -9.61
CA LYS A 184 -9.82 10.43 -10.63
C LYS A 184 -8.32 10.22 -10.78
N PRO A 185 -7.87 9.04 -11.31
CA PRO A 185 -6.49 8.60 -11.24
C PRO A 185 -5.49 9.66 -11.65
N PRO A 186 -4.31 9.60 -11.07
CA PRO A 186 -3.29 10.58 -11.30
C PRO A 186 -2.89 10.56 -12.77
N ASP A 187 -3.10 11.67 -13.42
CA ASP A 187 -2.19 12.07 -14.47
C ASP A 187 -0.81 12.26 -13.83
N THR A 188 0.25 12.00 -14.54
CA THR A 188 1.61 11.67 -14.11
C THR A 188 2.33 12.66 -13.16
N THR A 189 1.69 13.73 -12.71
CA THR A 189 2.25 14.75 -11.81
C THR A 189 1.20 15.31 -10.86
N THR A 190 0.64 14.51 -9.97
CA THR A 190 -0.44 14.99 -9.10
C THR A 190 0.06 15.51 -7.76
N GLN A 191 -0.33 16.74 -7.47
CA GLN A 191 -0.31 17.32 -6.14
C GLN A 191 -1.40 16.67 -5.30
N ASN A 192 -1.02 16.01 -4.21
CA ASN A 192 -1.97 15.59 -3.20
C ASN A 192 -2.27 16.77 -2.28
N ALA A 193 -3.52 17.23 -2.27
CA ALA A 193 -3.96 18.30 -1.39
C ALA A 193 -3.86 17.87 0.08
N ILE A 194 -3.49 18.81 0.93
CA ILE A 194 -3.36 18.59 2.39
C ILE A 194 -4.74 18.19 2.95
N GLY A 195 -4.78 17.11 3.72
CA GLY A 195 -5.97 16.70 4.46
C GLY A 195 -7.07 16.01 3.63
N VAL A 196 -6.92 15.87 2.32
CA VAL A 196 -7.85 15.07 1.50
C VAL A 196 -7.70 13.60 1.86
N ASN A 197 -8.82 12.93 2.11
CA ASN A 197 -8.85 11.51 2.44
C ASN A 197 -8.12 10.67 1.39
N LYS A 198 -7.36 9.69 1.86
CA LYS A 198 -6.63 8.72 1.02
C LYS A 198 -7.36 7.39 1.03
N ILE A 199 -7.19 6.65 -0.06
CA ILE A 199 -7.78 5.32 -0.22
C ILE A 199 -6.97 4.28 0.54
N LEU A 200 -7.69 3.34 1.14
CA LEU A 200 -7.20 2.12 1.76
C LEU A 200 -7.90 0.91 1.15
N LYS A 201 -7.17 -0.15 0.87
CA LYS A 201 -7.67 -1.38 0.25
C LYS A 201 -7.50 -2.60 1.18
N GLY A 202 -8.22 -3.67 0.86
CA GLY A 202 -8.01 -5.02 1.39
C GLY A 202 -8.81 -5.41 2.62
N GLY A 203 -9.28 -4.48 3.43
CA GLY A 203 -9.83 -4.82 4.75
C GLY A 203 -8.72 -5.08 5.77
N ALA A 204 -9.09 -5.50 6.98
CA ALA A 204 -8.15 -5.74 8.08
C ALA A 204 -8.64 -6.85 9.02
N TRP A 205 -7.83 -7.21 10.01
CA TRP A 205 -8.11 -8.22 11.03
C TRP A 205 -9.45 -7.99 11.78
N ILE A 206 -9.92 -6.76 11.87
CA ILE A 206 -11.18 -6.37 12.52
C ILE A 206 -12.36 -6.25 11.53
N SER A 207 -12.12 -6.40 10.24
CA SER A 207 -13.14 -6.19 9.20
C SER A 207 -14.10 -7.37 9.10
N TYR A 208 -15.36 -7.07 8.82
CA TYR A 208 -16.31 -8.09 8.34
C TYR A 208 -15.98 -8.49 6.89
N ALA A 209 -16.36 -9.70 6.48
CA ALA A 209 -16.06 -10.26 5.16
C ALA A 209 -16.34 -9.31 4.00
N LYS A 210 -17.50 -8.64 3.99
CA LYS A 210 -17.90 -7.70 2.94
C LYS A 210 -16.92 -6.53 2.71
N HIS A 211 -16.07 -6.21 3.70
CA HIS A 211 -15.06 -5.15 3.60
C HIS A 211 -13.70 -5.65 3.13
N CYS A 212 -13.52 -6.98 3.05
CA CYS A 212 -12.31 -7.61 2.54
C CYS A 212 -12.37 -7.92 1.04
N GLN A 213 -13.49 -7.63 0.36
CA GLN A 213 -13.63 -7.83 -1.09
C GLN A 213 -12.65 -6.96 -1.87
N ILE A 214 -12.10 -7.48 -2.98
CA ILE A 214 -11.15 -6.78 -3.84
C ILE A 214 -11.68 -5.40 -4.31
N SER A 215 -12.97 -5.34 -4.68
CA SER A 215 -13.59 -4.11 -5.17
C SER A 215 -13.86 -3.06 -4.10
N LYS A 216 -13.78 -3.43 -2.81
CA LYS A 216 -14.05 -2.50 -1.71
C LYS A 216 -12.83 -1.66 -1.38
N TYR A 217 -13.11 -0.46 -0.93
CA TYR A 217 -12.12 0.46 -0.38
C TYR A 217 -12.67 1.09 0.90
N PHE A 218 -11.77 1.62 1.69
CA PHE A 218 -12.02 2.54 2.78
C PHE A 218 -11.32 3.85 2.48
N SER A 219 -11.74 4.96 3.07
CA SER A 219 -11.00 6.22 2.96
C SER A 219 -10.83 6.84 4.33
N ASN A 220 -9.67 7.42 4.55
CA ASN A 220 -9.38 8.05 5.83
C ASN A 220 -8.47 9.27 5.67
N ASN A 221 -8.48 10.11 6.71
CA ASN A 221 -7.60 11.25 6.82
C ASN A 221 -6.13 10.80 6.80
N PRO A 222 -5.27 11.37 5.94
CA PRO A 222 -3.86 10.97 5.79
C PRO A 222 -3.00 11.17 7.03
N PHE A 223 -3.44 11.95 8.01
CA PHE A 223 -2.75 12.14 9.30
C PHE A 223 -3.00 11.02 10.29
N ASN A 224 -4.01 10.17 10.02
CA ASN A 224 -4.46 9.21 11.00
C ASN A 224 -3.43 8.08 11.17
N ARG A 225 -2.89 7.97 12.38
CA ARG A 225 -1.93 6.94 12.82
C ARG A 225 -2.39 6.20 14.09
N HIS A 226 -3.66 6.33 14.45
CA HIS A 226 -4.16 5.76 15.70
C HIS A 226 -4.73 4.35 15.53
N TYR A 227 -5.04 3.96 14.30
CA TYR A 227 -5.63 2.66 14.02
C TYR A 227 -4.58 1.57 13.87
N ASN A 228 -4.69 0.54 14.71
CA ASN A 228 -3.84 -0.65 14.71
C ASN A 228 -4.20 -1.67 13.62
N TYR A 229 -4.78 -1.17 12.52
CA TYR A 229 -5.18 -1.94 11.35
C TYR A 229 -4.92 -1.19 10.03
N PHE A 230 -4.15 -0.09 10.03
CA PHE A 230 -3.69 0.60 8.83
C PHE A 230 -2.19 0.37 8.64
N GLY A 231 -1.84 -0.29 7.56
CA GLY A 231 -0.48 -0.53 7.10
C GLY A 231 -0.35 -0.19 5.61
N PHE A 232 0.57 -0.83 4.90
CA PHE A 232 0.80 -0.60 3.49
C PHE A 232 1.66 -1.69 2.87
N ARG A 233 1.67 -1.75 1.53
CA ARG A 233 2.66 -2.48 0.75
C ARG A 233 3.35 -1.58 -0.25
N LEU A 234 4.52 -2.01 -0.73
CA LEU A 234 5.32 -1.27 -1.69
C LEU A 234 4.92 -1.62 -3.12
N ALA A 235 5.05 -0.65 -4.01
CA ALA A 235 5.08 -0.83 -5.45
C ALA A 235 6.34 -0.16 -6.02
N ARG A 236 6.72 -0.51 -7.25
CA ARG A 236 7.69 0.26 -8.04
C ARG A 236 7.45 0.10 -9.52
N HIS A 237 7.84 1.10 -10.31
CA HIS A 237 7.84 0.97 -11.77
C HIS A 237 8.95 0.02 -12.19
N PHE A 238 8.59 -0.85 -13.12
CA PHE A 238 9.52 -1.77 -13.74
C PHE A 238 9.53 -1.50 -15.25
N THR A 239 10.70 -1.30 -15.81
CA THR A 239 10.89 -1.38 -17.26
C THR A 239 11.94 -2.44 -17.52
N LEU A 240 11.60 -3.34 -18.42
CA LEU A 240 12.55 -4.30 -18.99
C LEU A 240 13.60 -3.57 -19.81
#